data_a2f27b5cdf3cca706f772dbc7c09e11d
#
_entry.id   a2f27b5cdf3cca706f772dbc7c09e11d
#
_cell.length_a   1.000
_cell.length_b   1.000
_cell.length_c   1.000
_cell.angle_alpha   90.00
_cell.angle_beta   90.00
_cell.angle_gamma   90.00
#
_symmetry.space_group_name_H-M   'P 1'
#
loop_
_entity.id
_entity.type
_entity.pdbx_description
1 polymer ?
#
loop_
_entity_poly.entity_id
_entity_poly.type
_entity_poly.pdbx_seq_one_letter_code
_entity_poly.pdbx_strand_id
1 'polypeptide(L)'
;HDIAADGFYMLALDSHQQALFVGIRSTFYRIATIAGQGLLIMLAGRLEIMTDNIPYAWSLTFFVLAGLFLGVWIYHKFILPHPDSDHAAKEVSASTLLKEFFGTFASFFQKKQASIAILFMLLYRLPEAQLAKMGIPFFIDPIEEGGLGLTTEEIGFVQGTVGIIGLTLGG
;
A
#
# COMPACT_ATOMS: atom_id res chain seq x y z
N HIS A 1 9.71 2.40 -2.59
CA HIS A 1 9.12 2.63 -3.93
C HIS A 1 8.22 3.87 -3.93
N ASP A 2 7.37 4.05 -2.95
CA ASP A 2 6.39 5.14 -2.89
C ASP A 2 7.06 6.53 -2.86
N ILE A 3 8.05 6.71 -2.00
CA ILE A 3 8.84 7.96 -1.93
C ILE A 3 9.52 8.28 -3.26
N ALA A 4 10.08 7.29 -3.94
CA ALA A 4 10.72 7.48 -5.24
C ALA A 4 9.70 7.85 -6.32
N ALA A 5 8.51 7.26 -6.28
CA ALA A 5 7.42 7.61 -7.18
C ALA A 5 6.94 9.06 -6.96
N ASP A 6 6.79 9.48 -5.70
CA ASP A 6 6.41 10.85 -5.37
C ASP A 6 7.47 11.87 -5.80
N GLY A 7 8.77 11.54 -5.61
CA GLY A 7 9.87 12.36 -6.10
C GLY A 7 9.86 12.49 -7.62
N PHE A 8 9.64 11.38 -8.33
CA PHE A 8 9.53 11.37 -9.79
C PHE A 8 8.36 12.23 -10.29
N TYR A 9 7.19 12.15 -9.65
CA TYR A 9 6.05 13.01 -9.99
C TYR A 9 6.38 14.50 -9.87
N MET A 10 7.11 14.90 -8.83
CA MET A 10 7.50 16.31 -8.64
C MET A 10 8.53 16.77 -9.66
N LEU A 11 9.41 15.89 -10.15
CA LEU A 11 10.46 16.24 -11.10
C LEU A 11 9.99 16.19 -12.57
N ALA A 12 9.12 15.25 -12.90
CA ALA A 12 8.74 14.96 -14.29
C ALA A 12 7.49 15.70 -14.76
N LEU A 13 6.65 16.22 -13.85
CA LEU A 13 5.34 16.79 -14.17
C LEU A 13 5.24 18.24 -13.69
N ASP A 14 4.58 19.09 -14.51
CA ASP A 14 4.19 20.42 -14.07
C ASP A 14 3.02 20.39 -13.06
N SER A 15 2.73 21.50 -12.41
CA SER A 15 1.70 21.58 -11.35
C SER A 15 0.29 21.24 -11.84
N HIS A 16 -0.04 21.54 -13.09
CA HIS A 16 -1.33 21.21 -13.67
C HIS A 16 -1.44 19.70 -13.95
N GLN A 17 -0.40 19.12 -14.51
CA GLN A 17 -0.30 17.67 -14.73
C GLN A 17 -0.31 16.89 -13.42
N GLN A 18 0.39 17.37 -12.39
CA GLN A 18 0.37 16.76 -11.06
C GLN A 18 -1.05 16.67 -10.50
N ALA A 19 -1.87 17.73 -10.63
CA ALA A 19 -3.26 17.71 -10.18
C ALA A 19 -4.12 16.67 -10.93
N LEU A 20 -3.94 16.54 -12.24
CA LEU A 20 -4.64 15.53 -13.06
C LEU A 20 -4.23 14.10 -12.66
N PHE A 21 -2.94 13.86 -12.55
CA PHE A 21 -2.41 12.52 -12.29
C PHE A 21 -2.64 12.04 -10.87
N VAL A 22 -2.89 12.92 -9.88
CA VAL A 22 -3.31 12.53 -8.52
C VAL A 22 -4.60 11.72 -8.56
N GLY A 23 -5.59 12.12 -9.34
CA GLY A 23 -6.84 11.38 -9.51
C GLY A 23 -6.64 10.00 -10.17
N ILE A 24 -5.84 9.96 -11.24
CA ILE A 24 -5.48 8.72 -11.93
C ILE A 24 -4.74 7.76 -10.98
N ARG A 25 -3.76 8.26 -10.23
CA ARG A 25 -3.01 7.49 -9.23
C ARG A 25 -3.94 6.87 -8.18
N SER A 26 -4.91 7.65 -7.68
CA SER A 26 -5.88 7.16 -6.72
C SER A 26 -6.70 5.98 -7.27
N THR A 27 -7.09 6.04 -8.54
CA THR A 27 -7.80 4.96 -9.22
C THR A 27 -6.95 3.70 -9.32
N PHE A 28 -5.70 3.83 -9.77
CA PHE A 28 -4.77 2.69 -9.83
C PHE A 28 -4.43 2.11 -8.47
N TYR A 29 -4.32 2.95 -7.43
CA TYR A 29 -4.16 2.49 -6.05
C TYR A 29 -5.34 1.62 -5.60
N ARG A 30 -6.57 2.04 -5.90
CA ARG A 30 -7.78 1.25 -5.59
C ARG A 30 -7.75 -0.10 -6.33
N ILE A 31 -7.44 -0.11 -7.63
CA ILE A 31 -7.32 -1.35 -8.42
C ILE A 31 -6.25 -2.27 -7.82
N ALA A 32 -5.09 -1.74 -7.47
CA ALA A 32 -4.01 -2.51 -6.86
C ALA A 32 -4.40 -3.10 -5.49
N THR A 33 -5.14 -2.33 -4.68
CA THR A 33 -5.66 -2.79 -3.38
C THR A 33 -6.63 -3.95 -3.57
N ILE A 34 -7.54 -3.84 -4.54
CA ILE A 34 -8.47 -4.88 -4.92
C ILE A 34 -7.75 -6.16 -5.36
N ALA A 35 -6.78 -6.01 -6.26
CA ALA A 35 -5.99 -7.15 -6.74
C ALA A 35 -5.20 -7.81 -5.60
N GLY A 36 -4.60 -7.02 -4.71
CA GLY A 36 -3.82 -7.53 -3.58
C GLY A 36 -4.67 -8.20 -2.50
N GLN A 37 -5.73 -7.53 -2.06
CA GLN A 37 -6.58 -8.04 -0.97
C GLN A 37 -7.65 -9.03 -1.44
N GLY A 38 -7.99 -9.01 -2.71
CA GLY A 38 -8.95 -9.93 -3.29
C GLY A 38 -8.27 -11.09 -4.01
N LEU A 39 -7.76 -10.83 -5.23
CA LEU A 39 -7.30 -11.88 -6.13
C LEU A 39 -6.13 -12.71 -5.56
N LEU A 40 -5.16 -12.08 -4.89
CA LEU A 40 -4.03 -12.82 -4.33
C LEU A 40 -4.44 -13.68 -3.13
N ILE A 41 -5.36 -13.20 -2.29
CA ILE A 41 -5.87 -13.99 -1.16
C ILE A 41 -6.74 -15.14 -1.67
N MET A 42 -7.59 -14.91 -2.68
CA MET A 42 -8.35 -15.99 -3.32
C MET A 42 -7.42 -17.03 -3.95
N LEU A 43 -6.35 -16.60 -4.60
CA LEU A 43 -5.34 -17.51 -5.15
C LEU A 43 -4.69 -18.35 -4.04
N ALA A 44 -4.30 -17.72 -2.92
CA ALA A 44 -3.74 -18.43 -1.77
C ALA A 44 -4.73 -19.49 -1.25
N GLY A 45 -5.98 -19.11 -1.02
CA GLY A 45 -7.02 -20.03 -0.52
C GLY A 45 -7.28 -21.20 -1.46
N ARG A 46 -7.30 -20.99 -2.78
CA ARG A 46 -7.40 -22.09 -3.75
C ARG A 46 -6.19 -23.01 -3.73
N LEU A 47 -4.99 -22.43 -3.63
CA LEU A 47 -3.76 -23.24 -3.51
C LEU A 47 -3.71 -24.01 -2.20
N GLU A 48 -4.24 -23.48 -1.10
CA GLU A 48 -4.38 -24.23 0.17
C GLU A 48 -5.21 -25.50 -0.02
N ILE A 49 -6.37 -25.39 -0.69
CA ILE A 49 -7.25 -26.54 -0.98
C ILE A 49 -6.56 -27.54 -1.92
N MET A 50 -5.85 -27.05 -2.95
CA MET A 50 -5.21 -27.92 -3.95
C MET A 50 -3.97 -28.65 -3.43
N THR A 51 -3.21 -28.03 -2.54
CA THR A 51 -1.92 -28.55 -2.07
C THR A 51 -2.00 -29.22 -0.71
N ASP A 52 -3.09 -29.01 0.02
CA ASP A 52 -3.26 -29.41 1.44
C ASP A 52 -2.07 -28.96 2.33
N ASN A 53 -1.44 -27.84 1.94
CA ASN A 53 -0.23 -27.34 2.59
C ASN A 53 -0.22 -25.80 2.59
N ILE A 54 -0.67 -25.21 3.69
CA ILE A 54 -0.77 -23.75 3.85
C ILE A 54 0.56 -23.02 3.58
N PRO A 55 1.71 -23.40 4.20
CA PRO A 55 2.98 -22.72 3.93
C PRO A 55 3.40 -22.76 2.47
N TYR A 56 3.16 -23.87 1.79
CA TYR A 56 3.50 -24.01 0.38
C TYR A 56 2.60 -23.17 -0.53
N ALA A 57 1.29 -23.13 -0.26
CA ALA A 57 0.32 -22.30 -0.98
C ALA A 57 0.69 -20.80 -0.90
N TRP A 58 1.00 -20.33 0.28
CA TRP A 58 1.44 -18.94 0.48
C TRP A 58 2.80 -18.66 -0.17
N SER A 59 3.74 -19.60 -0.15
CA SER A 59 5.00 -19.47 -0.87
C SER A 59 4.78 -19.29 -2.37
N LEU A 60 3.92 -20.07 -2.99
CA LEU A 60 3.58 -19.94 -4.41
C LEU A 60 2.92 -18.58 -4.69
N THR A 61 2.01 -18.14 -3.84
CA THR A 61 1.36 -16.83 -3.97
C THR A 61 2.38 -15.69 -3.90
N PHE A 62 3.34 -15.75 -2.99
CA PHE A 62 4.42 -14.77 -2.92
C PHE A 62 5.36 -14.83 -4.12
N PHE A 63 5.62 -16.01 -4.72
CA PHE A 63 6.37 -16.09 -5.96
C PHE A 63 5.65 -15.45 -7.14
N VAL A 64 4.33 -15.58 -7.23
CA VAL A 64 3.52 -14.86 -8.23
C VAL A 64 3.65 -13.36 -8.04
N LEU A 65 3.54 -12.88 -6.80
CA LEU A 65 3.70 -11.46 -6.47
C LEU A 65 5.12 -10.97 -6.79
N ALA A 66 6.15 -11.74 -6.45
CA ALA A 66 7.54 -11.41 -6.76
C ALA A 66 7.77 -11.31 -8.28
N GLY A 67 7.21 -12.25 -9.05
CA GLY A 67 7.24 -12.21 -10.52
C GLY A 67 6.58 -10.97 -11.10
N LEU A 68 5.44 -10.57 -10.54
CA LEU A 68 4.75 -9.33 -10.92
C LEU A 68 5.62 -8.10 -10.64
N PHE A 69 6.22 -8.00 -9.44
CA PHE A 69 7.11 -6.88 -9.12
C PHE A 69 8.37 -6.86 -9.99
N LEU A 70 8.92 -8.01 -10.32
CA LEU A 70 10.06 -8.11 -11.25
C LEU A 70 9.66 -7.61 -12.65
N GLY A 71 8.49 -8.00 -13.14
CA GLY A 71 7.95 -7.54 -14.41
C GLY A 71 7.74 -6.02 -14.44
N VAL A 72 7.15 -5.46 -13.38
CA VAL A 72 6.98 -4.01 -13.22
C VAL A 72 8.32 -3.29 -13.14
N TRP A 73 9.31 -3.84 -12.45
CA TRP A 73 10.65 -3.26 -12.37
C TRP A 73 11.33 -3.23 -13.74
N ILE A 74 11.25 -4.33 -14.53
CA ILE A 74 11.77 -4.40 -15.90
C ILE A 74 11.08 -3.35 -16.78
N TYR A 75 9.74 -3.27 -16.70
CA TYR A 75 8.96 -2.29 -17.45
C TYR A 75 9.40 -0.86 -17.12
N HIS A 76 9.51 -0.50 -15.85
CA HIS A 76 9.96 0.84 -15.42
C HIS A 76 11.37 1.16 -15.88
N LYS A 77 12.28 0.18 -15.89
CA LYS A 77 13.66 0.38 -16.33
C LYS A 77 13.76 0.84 -17.79
N PHE A 78 12.83 0.41 -18.65
CA PHE A 78 12.87 0.71 -20.09
C PHE A 78 11.95 1.87 -20.50
N ILE A 79 10.91 2.16 -19.73
CA ILE A 79 9.85 3.09 -20.17
C ILE A 79 9.87 4.42 -19.41
N LEU A 80 10.35 4.44 -18.14
CA LEU A 80 10.39 5.68 -17.40
C LEU A 80 11.37 6.69 -18.04
N PRO A 81 10.92 7.92 -18.36
CA PRO A 81 11.81 8.97 -18.80
C PRO A 81 12.79 9.35 -17.69
N HIS A 82 13.96 9.83 -18.09
CA HIS A 82 14.96 10.40 -17.20
C HIS A 82 14.88 11.93 -17.29
N PRO A 83 14.24 12.62 -16.32
CA PRO A 83 14.16 14.08 -16.36
C PRO A 83 15.55 14.71 -16.28
N ASP A 84 15.80 15.76 -17.07
CA ASP A 84 17.07 16.50 -17.05
C ASP A 84 17.36 17.15 -15.68
N SER A 85 16.35 17.32 -14.86
CA SER A 85 16.44 17.85 -13.49
C SER A 85 16.89 16.80 -12.46
N ASP A 86 16.95 15.52 -12.83
CA ASP A 86 17.38 14.43 -11.94
C ASP A 86 18.91 14.35 -11.90
N HIS A 87 19.51 15.36 -11.28
CA HIS A 87 20.94 15.36 -11.02
C HIS A 87 21.22 14.88 -9.59
N ALA A 88 22.14 13.93 -9.46
CA ALA A 88 22.66 13.56 -8.15
C ALA A 88 23.20 14.82 -7.45
N ALA A 89 22.70 15.11 -6.25
CA ALA A 89 23.27 16.19 -5.44
C ALA A 89 24.78 15.95 -5.28
N LYS A 90 25.59 16.94 -5.65
CA LYS A 90 27.04 16.87 -5.55
C LYS A 90 27.44 16.43 -4.15
N GLU A 91 28.16 15.32 -4.07
CA GLU A 91 28.82 14.75 -2.88
C GLU A 91 28.10 15.04 -1.55
N VAL A 92 26.94 14.41 -1.36
CA VAL A 92 26.25 14.45 -0.07
C VAL A 92 26.91 13.40 0.83
N SER A 93 27.71 13.87 1.79
CA SER A 93 28.27 13.00 2.83
C SER A 93 27.13 12.38 3.65
N ALA A 94 27.32 11.12 4.08
CA ALA A 94 26.36 10.43 4.96
C ALA A 94 26.05 11.23 6.24
N SER A 95 27.01 11.98 6.76
CA SER A 95 26.84 12.88 7.91
C SER A 95 25.90 14.06 7.60
N THR A 96 25.98 14.61 6.38
CA THR A 96 25.09 15.69 5.93
C THR A 96 23.67 15.19 5.77
N LEU A 97 23.47 14.00 5.16
CA LEU A 97 22.16 13.35 5.05
C LEU A 97 21.50 13.11 6.40
N LEU A 98 22.26 12.59 7.37
CA LEU A 98 21.74 12.37 8.73
C LEU A 98 21.37 13.69 9.40
N LYS A 99 22.23 14.72 9.27
CA LYS A 99 21.95 16.04 9.84
C LYS A 99 20.69 16.67 9.23
N GLU A 100 20.52 16.60 7.91
CA GLU A 100 19.34 17.11 7.21
C GLU A 100 18.08 16.31 7.59
N PHE A 101 18.19 14.97 7.69
CA PHE A 101 17.11 14.11 8.13
C PHE A 101 16.62 14.52 9.53
N PHE A 102 17.51 14.56 10.51
CA PHE A 102 17.15 14.97 11.88
C PHE A 102 16.72 16.44 11.95
N GLY A 103 17.32 17.32 11.15
CA GLY A 103 16.92 18.70 11.02
C GLY A 103 15.49 18.85 10.52
N THR A 104 15.08 18.05 9.55
CA THR A 104 13.71 18.03 9.02
C THR A 104 12.71 17.60 10.10
N PHE A 105 13.04 16.54 10.86
CA PHE A 105 12.20 16.13 12.00
C PHE A 105 12.10 17.24 13.05
N ALA A 106 13.22 17.81 13.46
CA ALA A 106 13.22 18.90 14.44
C ALA A 106 12.38 20.10 13.97
N SER A 107 12.52 20.51 12.70
CA SER A 107 11.76 21.59 12.11
C SER A 107 10.26 21.31 12.05
N PHE A 108 9.87 20.05 11.83
CA PHE A 108 8.47 19.64 11.84
C PHE A 108 7.83 19.85 13.22
N PHE A 109 8.50 19.38 14.29
CA PHE A 109 7.99 19.53 15.66
C PHE A 109 8.00 21.00 16.17
N GLN A 110 8.80 21.87 15.54
CA GLN A 110 8.80 23.30 15.83
C GLN A 110 7.67 24.07 15.15
N LYS A 111 6.95 23.44 14.21
CA LYS A 111 5.82 24.10 13.54
C LYS A 111 4.70 24.39 14.52
N LYS A 112 4.11 25.58 14.43
CA LYS A 112 2.93 25.94 15.20
C LYS A 112 1.82 24.92 14.97
N GLN A 113 1.28 24.37 16.04
CA GLN A 113 0.22 23.35 16.02
C GLN A 113 0.65 21.92 15.58
N ALA A 114 1.94 21.62 15.44
CA ALA A 114 2.39 20.28 15.09
C ALA A 114 1.84 19.19 16.04
N SER A 115 1.84 19.46 17.34
CA SER A 115 1.31 18.54 18.35
C SER A 115 -0.19 18.28 18.18
N ILE A 116 -0.98 19.32 17.88
CA ILE A 116 -2.42 19.22 17.66
C ILE A 116 -2.69 18.40 16.38
N ALA A 117 -1.93 18.65 15.30
CA ALA A 117 -2.06 17.93 14.05
C ALA A 117 -1.71 16.43 14.22
N ILE A 118 -0.64 16.12 14.97
CA ILE A 118 -0.25 14.74 15.26
C ILE A 118 -1.35 14.05 16.10
N LEU A 119 -1.81 14.69 17.17
CA LEU A 119 -2.85 14.12 18.03
C LEU A 119 -4.15 13.88 17.24
N PHE A 120 -4.55 14.82 16.41
CA PHE A 120 -5.70 14.68 15.53
C PHE A 120 -5.53 13.49 14.57
N MET A 121 -4.39 13.37 13.88
CA MET A 121 -4.12 12.25 12.98
C MET A 121 -4.14 10.90 13.69
N LEU A 122 -3.55 10.82 14.88
CA LEU A 122 -3.56 9.59 15.68
C LEU A 122 -4.98 9.20 16.12
N LEU A 123 -5.74 10.14 16.66
CA LEU A 123 -7.10 9.88 17.11
C LEU A 123 -8.05 9.57 15.95
N TYR A 124 -7.91 10.25 14.81
CA TYR A 124 -8.70 10.01 13.62
C TYR A 124 -8.46 8.62 13.03
N ARG A 125 -7.18 8.19 13.00
CA ARG A 125 -6.79 6.87 12.45
C ARG A 125 -7.00 5.71 13.40
N LEU A 126 -7.10 5.95 14.70
CA LEU A 126 -7.19 4.90 15.71
C LEU A 126 -8.39 3.96 15.51
N PRO A 127 -9.63 4.45 15.29
CA PRO A 127 -10.80 3.58 15.08
C PRO A 127 -10.65 2.71 13.81
N GLU A 128 -10.16 3.29 12.72
CA GLU A 128 -9.89 2.56 11.46
C GLU A 128 -8.85 1.46 11.66
N ALA A 129 -7.75 1.77 12.35
CA ALA A 129 -6.70 0.81 12.63
C ALA A 129 -7.18 -0.33 13.54
N GLN A 130 -8.03 -0.05 14.53
CA GLN A 130 -8.64 -1.06 15.38
C GLN A 130 -9.59 -1.97 14.59
N LEU A 131 -10.46 -1.38 13.76
CA LEU A 131 -11.36 -2.14 12.89
C LEU A 131 -10.59 -3.05 11.93
N ALA A 132 -9.55 -2.53 11.28
CA ALA A 132 -8.72 -3.31 10.37
C ALA A 132 -8.02 -4.48 11.07
N LYS A 133 -7.55 -4.29 12.32
CA LYS A 133 -6.91 -5.35 13.10
C LYS A 133 -7.88 -6.42 13.60
N MET A 134 -9.09 -6.02 14.00
CA MET A 134 -10.07 -6.95 14.54
C MET A 134 -10.88 -7.65 13.45
N GLY A 135 -10.95 -7.08 12.26
CA GLY A 135 -11.76 -7.61 11.16
C GLY A 135 -11.27 -8.99 10.69
N ILE A 136 -9.97 -9.18 10.51
CA ILE A 136 -9.44 -10.46 10.01
C ILE A 136 -9.64 -11.60 11.03
N PRO A 137 -9.25 -11.47 12.32
CA PRO A 137 -9.60 -12.48 13.31
C PRO A 137 -11.08 -12.80 13.35
N PHE A 138 -11.96 -11.80 13.36
CA PHE A 138 -13.41 -12.00 13.35
C PHE A 138 -13.89 -12.81 12.13
N PHE A 139 -13.28 -12.66 10.96
CA PHE A 139 -13.62 -13.45 9.79
C PHE A 139 -13.16 -14.90 9.89
N ILE A 140 -12.00 -15.15 10.50
CA ILE A 140 -11.35 -16.48 10.55
C ILE A 140 -11.82 -17.30 11.75
N ASP A 141 -12.04 -16.67 12.91
CA ASP A 141 -12.38 -17.36 14.15
C ASP A 141 -13.66 -18.19 13.98
N PRO A 142 -13.73 -19.39 14.62
CA PRO A 142 -14.90 -20.24 14.56
C PRO A 142 -16.17 -19.55 15.07
N ILE A 143 -17.32 -19.98 14.56
CA ILE A 143 -18.64 -19.43 14.95
C ILE A 143 -18.88 -19.61 16.47
N GLU A 144 -18.39 -20.71 17.04
CA GLU A 144 -18.49 -21.02 18.47
C GLU A 144 -17.72 -20.00 19.34
N GLU A 145 -16.68 -19.38 18.78
CA GLU A 145 -15.87 -18.34 19.43
C GLU A 145 -16.35 -16.91 19.09
N GLY A 146 -17.44 -16.78 18.35
CA GLY A 146 -18.05 -15.51 17.98
C GLY A 146 -17.52 -14.92 16.66
N GLY A 147 -16.72 -15.68 15.90
CA GLY A 147 -16.27 -15.34 14.57
C GLY A 147 -17.24 -15.79 13.47
N LEU A 148 -16.83 -15.68 12.21
CA LEU A 148 -17.61 -16.12 11.04
C LEU A 148 -17.13 -17.45 10.45
N GLY A 149 -15.95 -17.94 10.81
CA GLY A 149 -15.38 -19.20 10.33
C GLY A 149 -15.14 -19.23 8.82
N LEU A 150 -14.81 -18.10 8.19
CA LEU A 150 -14.60 -18.00 6.76
C LEU A 150 -13.26 -18.62 6.36
N THR A 151 -13.27 -19.29 5.21
CA THR A 151 -12.06 -19.76 4.57
C THR A 151 -11.24 -18.62 3.97
N THR A 152 -9.96 -18.85 3.71
CA THR A 152 -9.07 -17.86 3.07
C THR A 152 -9.64 -17.39 1.71
N GLU A 153 -10.23 -18.30 0.93
CA GLU A 153 -10.84 -17.96 -0.36
C GLU A 153 -12.05 -17.04 -0.19
N GLU A 154 -12.93 -17.34 0.77
CA GLU A 154 -14.11 -16.52 1.08
C GLU A 154 -13.72 -15.12 1.58
N ILE A 155 -12.68 -15.01 2.40
CA ILE A 155 -12.13 -13.72 2.84
C ILE A 155 -11.64 -12.91 1.64
N GLY A 156 -10.91 -13.53 0.71
CA GLY A 156 -10.47 -12.89 -0.52
C GLY A 156 -11.64 -12.41 -1.38
N PHE A 157 -12.70 -13.18 -1.48
CA PHE A 157 -13.92 -12.79 -2.18
C PHE A 157 -14.64 -11.62 -1.51
N VAL A 158 -14.81 -11.67 -0.19
CA VAL A 158 -15.47 -10.60 0.58
C VAL A 158 -14.68 -9.29 0.47
N GLN A 159 -13.38 -9.32 0.70
CA GLN A 159 -12.54 -8.12 0.64
C GLN A 159 -12.36 -7.60 -0.80
N GLY A 160 -12.20 -8.49 -1.76
CA GLY A 160 -12.04 -8.14 -3.16
C GLY A 160 -13.35 -7.69 -3.80
N THR A 161 -14.37 -8.52 -3.82
CA THR A 161 -15.59 -8.28 -4.58
C THR A 161 -16.59 -7.42 -3.81
N VAL A 162 -16.95 -7.82 -2.59
CA VAL A 162 -17.92 -7.09 -1.76
C VAL A 162 -17.35 -5.75 -1.32
N GLY A 163 -16.08 -5.72 -0.96
CA GLY A 163 -15.37 -4.49 -0.60
C GLY A 163 -15.35 -3.47 -1.73
N ILE A 164 -15.17 -3.91 -2.99
CA ILE A 164 -15.22 -3.03 -4.18
C ILE A 164 -16.61 -2.43 -4.35
N ILE A 165 -17.65 -3.26 -4.29
CA ILE A 165 -19.03 -2.81 -4.44
C ILE A 165 -19.33 -1.78 -3.36
N GLY A 166 -18.98 -2.06 -2.11
CA GLY A 166 -19.16 -1.14 -0.99
C GLY A 166 -18.42 0.19 -1.19
N LEU A 167 -17.15 0.13 -1.65
CA LEU A 167 -16.35 1.32 -1.93
C LEU A 167 -16.91 2.15 -3.10
N THR A 168 -17.46 1.49 -4.12
CA THR A 168 -18.02 2.15 -5.30
C THR A 168 -19.35 2.82 -4.99
N LEU A 169 -20.17 2.22 -4.12
CA LEU A 169 -21.46 2.77 -3.72
C LEU A 169 -21.36 3.82 -2.60
N GLY A 170 -20.33 3.76 -1.77
CA GLY A 170 -20.15 4.64 -0.61
C GLY A 170 -19.16 5.79 -0.80
N GLY A 171 -18.41 5.83 -1.88
CA GLY A 171 -17.46 6.88 -2.27
C GLY A 171 -17.94 7.59 -3.50
#